data_5a43daec6269d12d882a2f556d58fa29
#
_entry.id   5a43daec6269d12d882a2f556d58fa29
#
_cell.length_a   1.000
_cell.length_b   1.000
_cell.length_c   1.000
_cell.angle_alpha   90.00
_cell.angle_beta   90.00
_cell.angle_gamma   90.00
#
_symmetry.space_group_name_H-M   'P 1'
#
loop_
_entity.id
_entity.type
_entity.pdbx_description
1 polymer ?
#
loop_
_entity_poly.entity_id
_entity_poly.type
_entity_poly.pdbx_seq_one_letter_code
_entity_poly.pdbx_strand_id
1 'polypeptide(L)'
;HVPVAVFSLALVVDGVSKVGVVYDPFLDKMYTAIHGQGAYLNGEKIMVNDYDLEDMQSVSNFDMWPSAKYPVYALLQELGKKTYFVSVGSVIRACMCVASGEFSLAIFPGTTRKNCDIAAAKVIVEEAGGKVTNFWGEDQRYDGDIDGAIVSNGKVHDEVLATIHKVLGGK
;
A
#
# COMPACT_ATOMS: atom_id res chain seq x y z
N HIS A 1 -24.42 -0.34 -2.75
CA HIS A 1 -23.16 -1.07 -2.52
C HIS A 1 -22.06 -0.46 -3.38
N VAL A 2 -20.91 -0.14 -2.79
CA VAL A 2 -19.71 0.24 -3.54
C VAL A 2 -18.95 -1.06 -3.86
N PRO A 3 -18.62 -1.35 -5.13
CA PRO A 3 -17.97 -2.60 -5.53
C PRO A 3 -16.45 -2.52 -5.26
N VAL A 4 -16.04 -2.63 -4.00
CA VAL A 4 -14.62 -2.51 -3.59
C VAL A 4 -14.06 -3.78 -2.94
N ALA A 5 -14.88 -4.83 -2.78
CA ALA A 5 -14.42 -6.09 -2.22
C ALA A 5 -13.51 -6.82 -3.20
N VAL A 6 -12.41 -7.36 -2.69
CA VAL A 6 -11.46 -8.17 -3.45
C VAL A 6 -11.14 -9.46 -2.69
N PHE A 7 -10.81 -10.52 -3.40
CA PHE A 7 -10.20 -11.70 -2.82
C PHE A 7 -8.69 -11.47 -2.68
N SER A 8 -8.10 -11.90 -1.57
CA SER A 8 -6.67 -11.77 -1.31
C SER A 8 -6.12 -13.03 -0.64
N LEU A 9 -5.03 -13.55 -1.18
CA LEU A 9 -4.33 -14.73 -0.66
C LEU A 9 -2.83 -14.46 -0.67
N ALA A 10 -2.14 -14.78 0.43
CA ALA A 10 -0.69 -14.74 0.51
C ALA A 10 -0.14 -16.07 1.05
N LEU A 11 0.98 -16.51 0.50
CA LEU A 11 1.84 -17.50 1.14
C LEU A 11 2.92 -16.76 1.92
N VAL A 12 2.91 -16.94 3.25
CA VAL A 12 3.91 -16.36 4.15
C VAL A 12 4.79 -17.49 4.68
N VAL A 13 6.10 -17.35 4.55
CA VAL A 13 7.10 -18.30 5.06
C VAL A 13 8.06 -17.55 5.97
N ASP A 14 8.18 -17.99 7.22
CA ASP A 14 9.02 -17.35 8.24
C ASP A 14 8.76 -15.84 8.42
N GLY A 15 7.48 -15.44 8.29
CA GLY A 15 7.03 -14.05 8.40
C GLY A 15 7.19 -13.21 7.12
N VAL A 16 7.76 -13.78 6.06
CA VAL A 16 7.99 -13.09 4.77
C VAL A 16 6.97 -13.53 3.73
N SER A 17 6.31 -12.57 3.08
CA SER A 17 5.39 -12.84 1.96
C SER A 17 6.18 -13.33 0.74
N LYS A 18 5.86 -14.54 0.26
CA LYS A 18 6.54 -15.18 -0.87
C LYS A 18 5.69 -15.26 -2.13
N VAL A 19 4.37 -15.38 -1.98
CA VAL A 19 3.42 -15.40 -3.09
C VAL A 19 2.24 -14.52 -2.72
N GLY A 20 1.75 -13.74 -3.67
CA GLY A 20 0.54 -12.93 -3.53
C GLY A 20 -0.40 -13.15 -4.70
N VAL A 21 -1.69 -13.30 -4.40
CA VAL A 21 -2.77 -13.33 -5.38
C VAL A 21 -3.88 -12.40 -4.89
N VAL A 22 -4.27 -11.46 -5.73
CA VAL A 22 -5.42 -10.59 -5.47
C VAL A 22 -6.33 -10.62 -6.69
N TYR A 23 -7.62 -10.84 -6.47
CA TYR A 23 -8.62 -10.82 -7.54
C TYR A 23 -9.73 -9.82 -7.24
N ASP A 24 -9.93 -8.88 -8.15
CA ASP A 24 -11.05 -7.95 -8.16
C ASP A 24 -12.16 -8.52 -9.07
N PRO A 25 -13.25 -9.07 -8.51
CA PRO A 25 -14.30 -9.70 -9.30
C PRO A 25 -15.19 -8.70 -10.05
N PHE A 26 -15.13 -7.40 -9.70
CA PHE A 26 -15.91 -6.37 -10.35
C PHE A 26 -15.26 -5.83 -11.61
N LEU A 27 -13.93 -5.86 -11.66
CA LEU A 27 -13.14 -5.38 -12.79
C LEU A 27 -12.50 -6.53 -13.59
N ASP A 28 -12.67 -7.79 -13.14
CA ASP A 28 -12.01 -8.97 -13.70
C ASP A 28 -10.47 -8.80 -13.76
N LYS A 29 -9.89 -8.27 -12.67
CA LYS A 29 -8.46 -8.03 -12.54
C LYS A 29 -7.84 -9.03 -11.58
N MET A 30 -6.93 -9.87 -12.06
CA MET A 30 -6.15 -10.80 -11.24
C MET A 30 -4.69 -10.34 -11.17
N TYR A 31 -4.28 -9.95 -9.98
CA TYR A 31 -2.89 -9.57 -9.67
C TYR A 31 -2.17 -10.75 -9.04
N THR A 32 -0.97 -11.05 -9.53
CA THR A 32 -0.16 -12.16 -9.01
C THR A 32 1.29 -11.74 -8.92
N ALA A 33 1.99 -12.25 -7.89
CA ALA A 33 3.43 -12.14 -7.79
C ALA A 33 4.03 -13.33 -7.04
N ILE A 34 5.25 -13.68 -7.42
CA ILE A 34 6.12 -14.60 -6.70
C ILE A 34 7.42 -13.85 -6.45
N HIS A 35 7.92 -13.91 -5.23
CA HIS A 35 9.16 -13.23 -4.84
C HIS A 35 10.31 -13.54 -5.80
N GLY A 36 10.91 -12.48 -6.39
CA GLY A 36 11.99 -12.55 -7.38
C GLY A 36 11.54 -12.82 -8.81
N GLN A 37 10.23 -12.85 -9.11
CA GLN A 37 9.72 -13.19 -10.45
C GLN A 37 8.89 -12.09 -11.12
N GLY A 38 8.71 -10.95 -10.43
CA GLY A 38 7.91 -9.83 -10.91
C GLY A 38 6.42 -9.96 -10.58
N ALA A 39 5.69 -8.87 -10.83
CA ALA A 39 4.24 -8.76 -10.63
C ALA A 39 3.50 -8.73 -11.96
N TYR A 40 2.30 -9.31 -11.97
CA TYR A 40 1.49 -9.46 -13.18
C TYR A 40 0.02 -9.11 -12.91
N LEU A 41 -0.62 -8.47 -13.87
CA LEU A 41 -2.08 -8.25 -13.96
C LEU A 41 -2.62 -9.01 -15.15
N ASN A 42 -3.51 -9.97 -14.92
CA ASN A 42 -4.09 -10.84 -15.97
C ASN A 42 -3.01 -11.48 -16.87
N GLY A 43 -1.84 -11.82 -16.31
CA GLY A 43 -0.71 -12.40 -17.00
C GLY A 43 0.23 -11.42 -17.69
N GLU A 44 -0.09 -10.13 -17.72
CA GLU A 44 0.79 -9.08 -18.24
C GLU A 44 1.62 -8.46 -17.12
N LYS A 45 2.91 -8.25 -17.36
CA LYS A 45 3.81 -7.67 -16.36
C LYS A 45 3.43 -6.23 -16.06
N ILE A 46 3.36 -5.89 -14.76
CA ILE A 46 3.06 -4.53 -14.29
C ILE A 46 4.24 -3.92 -13.56
N MET A 47 4.22 -2.58 -13.49
CA MET A 47 5.18 -1.79 -12.73
C MET A 47 4.46 -0.61 -12.09
N VAL A 48 5.00 -0.14 -10.96
CA VAL A 48 4.60 1.13 -10.34
C VAL A 48 4.92 2.32 -11.27
N ASN A 49 4.27 3.45 -11.04
CA ASN A 49 4.64 4.70 -11.72
C ASN A 49 5.92 5.32 -11.13
N ASP A 50 6.42 6.38 -11.75
CA ASP A 50 7.61 7.13 -11.32
C ASP A 50 7.31 8.61 -10.97
N TYR A 51 6.05 8.93 -10.65
CA TYR A 51 5.62 10.29 -10.30
C TYR A 51 6.13 10.70 -8.90
N ASP A 52 6.47 11.98 -8.75
CA ASP A 52 6.67 12.64 -7.46
C ASP A 52 5.31 12.96 -6.80
N LEU A 53 5.31 13.28 -5.51
CA LEU A 53 4.04 13.59 -4.80
C LEU A 53 3.31 14.80 -5.39
N GLU A 54 4.05 15.79 -5.88
CA GLU A 54 3.51 17.04 -6.38
C GLU A 54 3.15 17.00 -7.88
N ASP A 55 3.42 15.87 -8.55
CA ASP A 55 3.01 15.68 -9.93
C ASP A 55 1.49 15.69 -10.06
N MET A 56 0.96 16.40 -11.06
CA MET A 56 -0.49 16.48 -11.29
C MET A 56 -1.15 15.13 -11.58
N GLN A 57 -0.38 14.13 -11.98
CA GLN A 57 -0.83 12.77 -12.23
C GLN A 57 -0.70 11.86 -10.99
N SER A 58 -0.05 12.37 -9.93
CA SER A 58 0.14 11.62 -8.69
C SER A 58 -1.16 11.58 -7.90
N VAL A 59 -1.72 10.40 -7.76
CA VAL A 59 -2.87 10.13 -6.91
C VAL A 59 -2.43 9.28 -5.74
N SER A 60 -2.92 9.64 -4.57
CA SER A 60 -2.61 8.94 -3.32
C SER A 60 -3.89 8.45 -2.63
N ASN A 61 -3.84 7.28 -2.00
CA ASN A 61 -4.91 6.80 -1.14
C ASN A 61 -4.57 7.05 0.33
N PHE A 62 -5.55 7.50 1.08
CA PHE A 62 -5.46 7.61 2.54
C PHE A 62 -6.62 6.87 3.20
N ASP A 63 -6.30 5.88 4.04
CA ASP A 63 -7.31 5.15 4.81
C ASP A 63 -7.70 5.93 6.07
N MET A 64 -8.93 6.43 6.10
CA MET A 64 -9.47 7.26 7.19
C MET A 64 -10.24 6.43 8.22
N TRP A 65 -9.73 5.26 8.59
CA TRP A 65 -10.41 4.40 9.55
C TRP A 65 -10.50 5.04 10.94
N PRO A 66 -11.69 5.13 11.58
CA PRO A 66 -11.87 5.86 12.84
C PRO A 66 -11.07 5.33 14.02
N SER A 67 -10.70 4.06 14.02
CA SER A 67 -9.89 3.41 15.07
C SER A 67 -8.40 3.36 14.73
N ALA A 68 -7.93 4.21 13.81
CA ALA A 68 -6.51 4.27 13.48
C ALA A 68 -5.66 4.63 14.70
N LYS A 69 -4.54 3.95 14.85
CA LYS A 69 -3.60 4.15 15.95
C LYS A 69 -2.91 5.52 15.90
N TYR A 70 -2.72 6.06 14.68
CA TYR A 70 -1.97 7.27 14.43
C TYR A 70 -2.89 8.49 14.19
N PRO A 71 -2.41 9.73 14.35
CA PRO A 71 -3.21 10.95 14.19
C PRO A 71 -3.53 11.23 12.71
N VAL A 72 -4.54 10.52 12.19
CA VAL A 72 -4.96 10.51 10.78
C VAL A 72 -5.12 11.91 10.21
N TYR A 73 -5.80 12.81 10.94
CA TYR A 73 -6.07 14.15 10.43
C TYR A 73 -4.82 15.02 10.31
N ALA A 74 -3.89 14.91 11.25
CA ALA A 74 -2.63 15.67 11.19
C ALA A 74 -1.76 15.16 10.02
N LEU A 75 -1.70 13.86 9.80
CA LEU A 75 -1.00 13.27 8.65
C LEU A 75 -1.64 13.71 7.34
N LEU A 76 -2.96 13.62 7.23
CA LEU A 76 -3.68 14.05 6.03
C LEU A 76 -3.48 15.54 5.74
N GLN A 77 -3.45 16.39 6.77
CA GLN A 77 -3.23 17.82 6.62
C GLN A 77 -1.84 18.14 6.06
N GLU A 78 -0.80 17.46 6.53
CA GLU A 78 0.58 17.70 6.05
C GLU A 78 0.80 17.11 4.65
N LEU A 79 0.41 15.88 4.41
CA LEU A 79 0.59 15.22 3.12
C LEU A 79 -0.34 15.78 2.04
N GLY A 80 -1.56 16.20 2.40
CA GLY A 80 -2.53 16.79 1.48
C GLY A 80 -2.13 18.17 0.92
N LYS A 81 -1.04 18.76 1.41
CA LYS A 81 -0.42 19.94 0.79
C LYS A 81 0.37 19.59 -0.47
N LYS A 82 0.68 18.32 -0.68
CA LYS A 82 1.61 17.84 -1.70
C LYS A 82 0.97 16.94 -2.75
N THR A 83 -0.11 16.25 -2.42
CA THR A 83 -0.71 15.27 -3.31
C THR A 83 -2.23 15.26 -3.20
N TYR A 84 -2.89 14.81 -4.27
CA TYR A 84 -4.33 14.62 -4.28
C TYR A 84 -4.71 13.28 -3.62
N PHE A 85 -5.54 13.33 -2.58
CA PHE A 85 -5.99 12.14 -1.87
C PHE A 85 -7.39 11.68 -2.28
N VAL A 86 -7.51 10.37 -2.44
CA VAL A 86 -8.77 9.63 -2.53
C VAL A 86 -8.85 8.62 -1.39
N SER A 87 -10.05 8.12 -1.09
CA SER A 87 -10.25 6.96 -0.23
C SER A 87 -11.01 5.91 -1.02
N VAL A 88 -10.35 4.81 -1.35
CA VAL A 88 -10.93 3.72 -2.15
C VAL A 88 -11.89 2.87 -1.32
N GLY A 89 -11.71 2.84 0.01
CA GLY A 89 -12.51 2.01 0.91
C GLY A 89 -12.14 0.52 0.92
N SER A 90 -11.02 0.18 0.31
CA SER A 90 -10.42 -1.17 0.36
C SER A 90 -8.91 -1.05 0.38
N VAL A 91 -8.29 -1.54 1.46
CA VAL A 91 -6.84 -1.54 1.66
C VAL A 91 -6.13 -2.21 0.48
N ILE A 92 -6.53 -3.44 0.19
CA ILE A 92 -5.87 -4.27 -0.83
C ILE A 92 -6.05 -3.66 -2.22
N ARG A 93 -7.26 -3.17 -2.56
CA ARG A 93 -7.49 -2.54 -3.86
C ARG A 93 -6.65 -1.28 -4.04
N ALA A 94 -6.50 -0.44 -3.02
CA ALA A 94 -5.63 0.73 -3.08
C ALA A 94 -4.15 0.34 -3.29
N CYS A 95 -3.69 -0.76 -2.66
CA CYS A 95 -2.36 -1.30 -2.91
C CYS A 95 -2.19 -1.78 -4.37
N MET A 96 -3.22 -2.40 -4.94
CA MET A 96 -3.18 -2.84 -6.35
C MET A 96 -3.12 -1.66 -7.32
N CYS A 97 -3.79 -0.54 -7.01
CA CYS A 97 -3.63 0.70 -7.78
C CYS A 97 -2.19 1.25 -7.72
N VAL A 98 -1.47 1.07 -6.61
CA VAL A 98 -0.04 1.39 -6.56
C VAL A 98 0.77 0.43 -7.42
N ALA A 99 0.55 -0.88 -7.29
CA ALA A 99 1.29 -1.90 -8.04
C ALA A 99 1.12 -1.76 -9.56
N SER A 100 -0.05 -1.33 -10.04
CA SER A 100 -0.34 -1.10 -11.46
C SER A 100 -0.03 0.31 -11.96
N GLY A 101 0.57 1.17 -11.10
CA GLY A 101 0.96 2.52 -11.48
C GLY A 101 -0.19 3.55 -11.53
N GLU A 102 -1.39 3.17 -11.12
CA GLU A 102 -2.55 4.09 -11.05
C GLU A 102 -2.39 5.10 -9.89
N PHE A 103 -1.76 4.67 -8.77
CA PHE A 103 -1.46 5.52 -7.62
C PHE A 103 0.04 5.55 -7.33
N SER A 104 0.52 6.65 -6.75
CA SER A 104 1.90 6.78 -6.29
C SER A 104 2.07 6.34 -4.82
N LEU A 105 0.99 6.39 -4.04
CA LEU A 105 1.02 6.21 -2.60
C LEU A 105 -0.30 5.64 -2.08
N ALA A 106 -0.22 4.79 -1.08
CA ALA A 106 -1.35 4.42 -0.23
C ALA A 106 -0.89 4.32 1.23
N ILE A 107 -1.62 4.98 2.15
CA ILE A 107 -1.27 5.06 3.56
C ILE A 107 -2.39 4.45 4.39
N PHE A 108 -2.00 3.53 5.28
CA PHE A 108 -2.88 2.81 6.17
C PHE A 108 -2.41 3.03 7.62
N PRO A 109 -2.98 4.00 8.36
CA PRO A 109 -2.52 4.40 9.70
C PRO A 109 -2.63 3.32 10.77
N GLY A 110 -3.10 2.17 10.42
CA GLY A 110 -3.01 0.98 11.24
C GLY A 110 -4.12 0.84 12.26
N THR A 111 -4.69 -0.33 12.19
CA THR A 111 -5.36 -0.98 13.32
C THR A 111 -4.63 -2.29 13.59
N THR A 112 -4.70 -2.80 14.79
CA THR A 112 -4.24 -4.15 15.11
C THR A 112 -4.93 -5.18 14.21
N ARG A 113 -4.20 -6.21 13.77
CA ARG A 113 -4.71 -7.38 13.03
C ARG A 113 -4.96 -7.19 11.53
N LYS A 114 -4.14 -6.39 10.84
CA LYS A 114 -4.28 -6.19 9.39
C LYS A 114 -3.18 -6.83 8.54
N ASN A 115 -2.45 -7.81 9.07
CA ASN A 115 -1.44 -8.54 8.29
C ASN A 115 -2.04 -9.17 7.02
N CYS A 116 -3.24 -9.76 7.09
CA CYS A 116 -3.92 -10.36 5.94
C CYS A 116 -4.29 -9.34 4.86
N ASP A 117 -4.51 -8.07 5.23
CA ASP A 117 -4.84 -7.00 4.27
C ASP A 117 -3.60 -6.51 3.51
N ILE A 118 -2.38 -6.74 4.02
CA ILE A 118 -1.15 -6.24 3.41
C ILE A 118 -0.24 -7.37 2.89
N ALA A 119 -0.33 -8.57 3.44
CA ALA A 119 0.60 -9.65 3.12
C ALA A 119 0.70 -9.97 1.62
N ALA A 120 -0.42 -10.08 0.90
CA ALA A 120 -0.40 -10.28 -0.54
C ALA A 120 0.08 -9.03 -1.28
N ALA A 121 -0.37 -7.86 -0.84
CA ALA A 121 0.02 -6.57 -1.44
C ALA A 121 1.52 -6.31 -1.31
N LYS A 122 2.15 -6.69 -0.18
CA LYS A 122 3.60 -6.56 0.04
C LYS A 122 4.39 -7.13 -1.12
N VAL A 123 4.20 -8.41 -1.42
CA VAL A 123 4.98 -9.05 -2.50
C VAL A 123 4.59 -8.51 -3.88
N ILE A 124 3.30 -8.23 -4.15
CA ILE A 124 2.87 -7.73 -5.46
C ILE A 124 3.43 -6.33 -5.73
N VAL A 125 3.37 -5.42 -4.76
CA VAL A 125 3.87 -4.05 -4.92
C VAL A 125 5.40 -4.04 -5.06
N GLU A 126 6.13 -4.82 -4.26
CA GLU A 126 7.59 -4.85 -4.33
C GLU A 126 8.09 -5.51 -5.60
N GLU A 127 7.44 -6.55 -6.08
CA GLU A 127 7.75 -7.18 -7.37
C GLU A 127 7.36 -6.28 -8.57
N ALA A 128 6.47 -5.29 -8.36
CA ALA A 128 6.20 -4.23 -9.33
C ALA A 128 7.21 -3.06 -9.25
N GLY A 129 8.19 -3.09 -8.33
CA GLY A 129 9.20 -2.07 -8.14
C GLY A 129 8.86 -1.00 -7.10
N GLY A 130 7.76 -1.15 -6.37
CA GLY A 130 7.37 -0.28 -5.26
C GLY A 130 8.03 -0.63 -3.93
N LYS A 131 7.58 0.03 -2.86
CA LYS A 131 8.08 -0.16 -1.49
C LYS A 131 6.94 -0.23 -0.49
N VAL A 132 7.03 -1.17 0.46
CA VAL A 132 6.04 -1.37 1.53
C VAL A 132 6.73 -1.48 2.87
N THR A 133 6.43 -0.56 3.81
CA THR A 133 6.99 -0.55 5.17
C THR A 133 5.91 -0.24 6.21
N ASN A 134 6.26 -0.34 7.49
CA ASN A 134 5.49 0.29 8.56
C ASN A 134 5.69 1.83 8.56
N PHE A 135 5.10 2.51 9.55
CA PHE A 135 5.20 3.97 9.70
C PHE A 135 6.60 4.47 10.14
N TRP A 136 7.50 3.57 10.46
CA TRP A 136 8.89 3.86 10.84
C TRP A 136 9.91 3.55 9.74
N GLY A 137 9.42 3.06 8.57
CA GLY A 137 10.26 2.67 7.44
C GLY A 137 10.86 1.28 7.56
N GLU A 138 10.38 0.49 8.52
CA GLU A 138 10.87 -0.87 8.79
C GLU A 138 10.02 -1.91 8.05
N ASP A 139 10.64 -3.02 7.65
CA ASP A 139 9.93 -4.20 7.20
C ASP A 139 9.12 -4.82 8.33
N GLN A 140 8.00 -5.44 7.98
CA GLN A 140 7.12 -6.10 8.93
C GLN A 140 7.07 -7.61 8.66
N ARG A 141 6.82 -8.36 9.73
CA ARG A 141 6.48 -9.78 9.63
C ARG A 141 4.98 -9.91 9.39
N TYR A 142 4.60 -10.85 8.51
CA TYR A 142 3.21 -11.07 8.13
C TYR A 142 2.60 -12.35 8.71
N ASP A 143 3.29 -12.99 9.63
CA ASP A 143 2.80 -14.12 10.47
C ASP A 143 2.21 -13.65 11.81
N GLY A 144 2.10 -12.36 12.03
CA GLY A 144 1.51 -11.70 13.19
C GLY A 144 0.88 -10.37 12.87
N ASP A 145 0.48 -9.60 13.88
CA ASP A 145 -0.10 -8.28 13.74
C ASP A 145 0.93 -7.28 13.16
N ILE A 146 0.47 -6.41 12.28
CA ILE A 146 1.29 -5.33 11.70
C ILE A 146 0.92 -3.96 12.29
N ASP A 147 1.81 -2.99 12.14
CA ASP A 147 1.68 -1.64 12.69
C ASP A 147 1.51 -0.59 11.57
N GLY A 148 0.35 -0.61 10.95
CA GLY A 148 0.07 0.22 9.78
C GLY A 148 0.87 -0.19 8.55
N ALA A 149 0.69 0.53 7.45
CA ALA A 149 1.49 0.34 6.26
C ALA A 149 1.58 1.62 5.43
N ILE A 150 2.74 1.83 4.83
CA ILE A 150 3.01 2.79 3.77
C ILE A 150 3.36 1.98 2.54
N VAL A 151 2.57 2.13 1.50
CA VAL A 151 2.71 1.46 0.21
C VAL A 151 2.93 2.52 -0.85
N SER A 152 4.02 2.47 -1.59
CA SER A 152 4.37 3.52 -2.53
C SER A 152 5.05 2.99 -3.80
N ASN A 153 5.20 3.86 -4.79
CA ASN A 153 5.99 3.61 -6.00
C ASN A 153 7.52 3.56 -5.74
N GLY A 154 7.95 3.63 -4.48
CA GLY A 154 9.36 3.66 -4.08
C GLY A 154 9.97 5.07 -4.14
N LYS A 155 9.67 5.86 -5.17
CA LYS A 155 10.23 7.21 -5.36
C LYS A 155 9.81 8.18 -4.26
N VAL A 156 8.53 8.18 -3.89
CA VAL A 156 7.97 9.10 -2.88
C VAL A 156 8.13 8.60 -1.44
N HIS A 157 8.62 7.39 -1.24
CA HIS A 157 8.56 6.69 0.05
C HIS A 157 9.28 7.43 1.18
N ASP A 158 10.51 7.84 0.95
CA ASP A 158 11.35 8.46 1.98
C ASP A 158 10.85 9.88 2.33
N GLU A 159 10.29 10.62 1.38
CA GLU A 159 9.65 11.92 1.62
C GLU A 159 8.38 11.78 2.47
N VAL A 160 7.58 10.75 2.20
CA VAL A 160 6.39 10.43 2.98
C VAL A 160 6.76 10.05 4.40
N LEU A 161 7.77 9.20 4.59
CA LEU A 161 8.30 8.85 5.90
C LEU A 161 8.78 10.07 6.69
N ALA A 162 9.55 10.96 6.06
CA ALA A 162 10.03 12.18 6.72
C ALA A 162 8.86 13.06 7.18
N THR A 163 7.80 13.16 6.39
CA THR A 163 6.59 13.91 6.75
C THR A 163 5.85 13.24 7.92
N ILE A 164 5.71 11.92 7.89
CA ILE A 164 5.08 11.14 8.96
C ILE A 164 5.87 11.29 10.27
N HIS A 165 7.18 11.13 10.23
CA HIS A 165 8.04 11.27 11.43
C HIS A 165 7.96 12.67 12.02
N LYS A 166 7.88 13.72 11.20
CA LYS A 166 7.66 15.09 11.66
C LYS A 166 6.34 15.23 12.42
N VAL A 167 5.27 14.60 11.94
CA VAL A 167 3.94 14.66 12.57
C VAL A 167 3.88 13.81 13.84
N LEU A 168 4.52 12.64 13.84
CA LEU A 168 4.52 11.70 14.97
C LEU A 168 5.53 12.05 16.07
N GLY A 169 6.45 12.98 15.82
CA GLY A 169 7.46 13.41 16.79
C GLY A 169 8.73 12.58 16.83
N GLY A 170 8.99 11.78 15.79
CA GLY A 170 10.18 10.90 15.70
C GLY A 170 10.26 9.84 16.84
N LYS A 171 10.88 8.69 16.55
CA LYS A 171 11.33 7.79 17.64
C LYS A 171 12.69 8.23 18.12
#